data_830d4f0097a3976e72eda5597a691784
#
_entry.id   830d4f0097a3976e72eda5597a691784
#
_cell.length_a   1.000
_cell.length_b   1.000
_cell.length_c   1.000
_cell.angle_alpha   90.00
_cell.angle_beta   90.00
_cell.angle_gamma   90.00
#
_symmetry.space_group_name_H-M   'P 1'
#
loop_
_entity.id
_entity.type
_entity.pdbx_description
1 polymer ?
#
loop_
_entity_poly.entity_id
_entity_poly.type
_entity_poly.pdbx_seq_one_letter_code
_entity_poly.pdbx_strand_id
1 'polypeptide(L)'
;MTEYNLVYAKSFADSLSALIDTWENELFLSQETINKFVSNIQRALELAAIFPEMYEEVSAKYGFDVKTYRIVIGKSYAIFYRIDEKNNNILVGKIFRSKQMKLEF
;
A
#
# COMPACT_ATOMS: atom_id res chain seq x y z
N MET A 1 -7.50 -22.29 -6.58
CA MET A 1 -7.51 -20.83 -6.68
C MET A 1 -6.08 -20.30 -6.76
N THR A 2 -5.77 -19.53 -7.78
CA THR A 2 -4.41 -19.04 -8.00
C THR A 2 -4.21 -17.72 -7.29
N GLU A 3 -3.19 -17.65 -6.45
CA GLU A 3 -2.80 -16.43 -5.77
C GLU A 3 -2.14 -15.48 -6.77
N TYR A 4 -2.43 -14.18 -6.66
CA TYR A 4 -1.79 -13.16 -7.50
C TYR A 4 -0.37 -12.92 -7.04
N ASN A 5 0.51 -12.54 -7.97
CA ASN A 5 1.88 -12.15 -7.65
C ASN A 5 1.92 -10.68 -7.23
N LEU A 6 2.67 -10.38 -6.18
CA LEU A 6 2.86 -9.00 -5.74
C LEU A 6 4.01 -8.38 -6.55
N VAL A 7 3.73 -7.28 -7.23
CA VAL A 7 4.71 -6.51 -7.98
C VAL A 7 4.75 -5.11 -7.40
N TYR A 8 5.91 -4.67 -6.95
CA TYR A 8 6.06 -3.40 -6.26
C TYR A 8 6.49 -2.31 -7.22
N ALA A 9 5.69 -1.25 -7.34
CA ALA A 9 6.07 -0.09 -8.13
C ALA A 9 7.20 0.68 -7.44
N LYS A 10 7.95 1.45 -8.21
CA LYS A 10 9.00 2.30 -7.65
C LYS A 10 8.42 3.27 -6.61
N SER A 11 7.21 3.78 -6.86
CA SER A 11 6.52 4.68 -5.93
C SER A 11 6.29 4.04 -4.55
N PHE A 12 6.03 2.71 -4.50
CA PHE A 12 5.91 2.01 -3.22
C PHE A 12 7.24 2.00 -2.48
N ALA A 13 8.30 1.57 -3.15
CA ALA A 13 9.62 1.49 -2.52
C ALA A 13 10.08 2.86 -2.02
N ASP A 14 9.94 3.90 -2.85
CA ASP A 14 10.35 5.25 -2.50
C ASP A 14 9.53 5.81 -1.33
N SER A 15 8.21 5.65 -1.36
CA SER A 15 7.34 6.17 -0.31
C SER A 15 7.52 5.43 1.01
N LEU A 16 7.70 4.11 0.98
CA LEU A 16 7.94 3.34 2.19
C LEU A 16 9.29 3.72 2.81
N SER A 17 10.33 3.84 1.99
CA SER A 17 11.65 4.24 2.44
C SER A 17 11.61 5.62 3.12
N ALA A 18 10.89 6.57 2.54
CA ALA A 18 10.74 7.91 3.10
C ALA A 18 10.00 7.88 4.45
N LEU A 19 8.97 7.04 4.58
CA LEU A 19 8.25 6.90 5.85
C LEU A 19 9.12 6.28 6.93
N ILE A 20 9.88 5.24 6.59
CA ILE A 20 10.78 4.60 7.56
C ILE A 20 11.82 5.60 8.05
N ASP A 21 12.37 6.40 7.14
CA ASP A 21 13.33 7.44 7.49
C ASP A 21 12.71 8.45 8.49
N THR A 22 11.47 8.88 8.22
CA THR A 22 10.75 9.79 9.12
C THR A 22 10.54 9.16 10.49
N TRP A 23 10.14 7.88 10.53
CA TRP A 23 9.91 7.19 11.79
C TRP A 23 11.19 7.05 12.61
N GLU A 24 12.32 6.75 11.96
CA GLU A 24 13.58 6.57 12.65
C GLU A 24 14.20 7.89 13.09
N ASN A 25 14.20 8.90 12.22
CA ASN A 25 15.01 10.11 12.41
C ASN A 25 14.24 11.33 12.90
N GLU A 26 12.92 11.35 12.69
CA GLU A 26 12.09 12.48 13.14
C GLU A 26 11.18 12.12 14.31
N LEU A 27 10.61 10.91 14.30
CA LEU A 27 9.71 10.46 15.35
C LEU A 27 10.40 9.55 16.37
N PHE A 28 11.63 9.13 16.10
CA PHE A 28 12.42 8.28 16.97
C PHE A 28 11.70 7.02 17.43
N LEU A 29 10.95 6.40 16.53
CA LEU A 29 10.26 5.16 16.85
C LEU A 29 11.26 4.03 17.01
N SER A 30 10.97 3.10 17.92
CA SER A 30 11.84 1.95 18.14
C SER A 30 11.86 1.04 16.92
N GLN A 31 12.93 0.30 16.73
CA GLN A 31 13.05 -0.67 15.65
C GLN A 31 11.93 -1.73 15.74
N GLU A 32 11.57 -2.10 16.95
CA GLU A 32 10.47 -3.05 17.18
C GLU A 32 9.14 -2.51 16.66
N THR A 33 8.83 -1.25 16.91
CA THR A 33 7.62 -0.60 16.43
C THR A 33 7.59 -0.54 14.91
N ILE A 34 8.72 -0.17 14.29
CA ILE A 34 8.85 -0.09 12.84
C ILE A 34 8.67 -1.48 12.21
N ASN A 35 9.31 -2.50 12.77
CA ASN A 35 9.21 -3.87 12.27
C ASN A 35 7.77 -4.39 12.34
N LYS A 36 7.06 -4.07 13.41
CA LYS A 36 5.67 -4.45 13.57
C LYS A 36 4.79 -3.81 12.49
N PHE A 37 5.04 -2.55 12.19
CA PHE A 37 4.30 -1.83 11.16
C PHE A 37 4.56 -2.44 9.77
N VAL A 38 5.82 -2.73 9.45
CA VAL A 38 6.20 -3.36 8.19
C VAL A 38 5.56 -4.74 8.06
N SER A 39 5.52 -5.51 9.15
CA SER A 39 4.85 -6.83 9.16
C SER A 39 3.35 -6.70 8.87
N ASN A 40 2.70 -5.67 9.39
CA ASN A 40 1.28 -5.42 9.13
C ASN A 40 1.04 -5.08 7.66
N ILE A 41 1.93 -4.31 7.05
CA ILE A 41 1.89 -4.00 5.62
C ILE A 41 2.00 -5.29 4.82
N GLN A 42 2.97 -6.12 5.13
CA GLN A 42 3.21 -7.39 4.43
C GLN A 42 1.99 -8.30 4.50
N ARG A 43 1.41 -8.44 5.68
CA ARG A 43 0.21 -9.28 5.88
C ARG A 43 -0.97 -8.77 5.04
N ALA A 44 -1.19 -7.46 5.02
CA ALA A 44 -2.27 -6.86 4.25
C ALA A 44 -2.09 -7.11 2.75
N LEU A 45 -0.87 -6.98 2.25
CA LEU A 45 -0.57 -7.23 0.84
C LEU A 45 -0.73 -8.71 0.48
N GLU A 46 -0.34 -9.62 1.36
CA GLU A 46 -0.54 -11.06 1.16
C GLU A 46 -2.03 -11.39 1.04
N LEU A 47 -2.87 -10.75 1.87
CA LEU A 47 -4.32 -10.93 1.79
C LEU A 47 -4.88 -10.38 0.47
N ALA A 48 -4.37 -9.25 0.00
CA ALA A 48 -4.78 -8.69 -1.28
C ALA A 48 -4.41 -9.62 -2.44
N ALA A 49 -3.29 -10.32 -2.33
CA ALA A 49 -2.88 -11.30 -3.35
C ALA A 49 -3.83 -12.49 -3.43
N ILE A 50 -4.44 -12.85 -2.30
CA ILE A 50 -5.40 -13.96 -2.24
C ILE A 50 -6.82 -13.48 -2.61
N PHE A 51 -7.22 -12.32 -2.07
CA PHE A 51 -8.54 -11.73 -2.25
C PHE A 51 -8.43 -10.30 -2.78
N PRO A 52 -8.09 -10.12 -4.07
CA PRO A 52 -7.76 -8.80 -4.60
C PRO A 52 -8.91 -7.79 -4.57
N GLU A 53 -10.15 -8.24 -4.48
CA GLU A 53 -11.31 -7.35 -4.46
C GLU A 53 -11.88 -7.12 -3.06
N MET A 54 -11.22 -7.61 -2.00
CA MET A 54 -11.75 -7.45 -0.65
C MET A 54 -11.62 -6.03 -0.09
N TYR A 55 -10.70 -5.24 -0.64
CA TYR A 55 -10.48 -3.86 -0.21
C TYR A 55 -11.29 -2.88 -1.03
N GLU A 56 -11.39 -1.64 -0.56
CA GLU A 56 -12.21 -0.61 -1.19
C GLU A 56 -11.62 -0.12 -2.51
N GLU A 57 -12.44 -0.10 -3.57
CA GLU A 57 -12.05 0.50 -4.84
C GLU A 57 -12.28 2.01 -4.76
N VAL A 58 -11.26 2.80 -5.06
CA VAL A 58 -11.25 4.24 -4.78
C VAL A 58 -10.88 5.12 -5.96
N SER A 59 -10.87 4.59 -7.18
CA SER A 59 -10.45 5.38 -8.34
C SER A 59 -11.23 6.67 -8.52
N ALA A 60 -12.55 6.63 -8.38
CA ALA A 60 -13.40 7.81 -8.49
C ALA A 60 -13.11 8.83 -7.38
N LYS A 61 -12.86 8.32 -6.18
CA LYS A 61 -12.60 9.17 -5.01
C LYS A 61 -11.34 10.01 -5.15
N TYR A 62 -10.30 9.46 -5.80
CA TYR A 62 -9.00 10.13 -5.94
C TYR A 62 -8.74 10.61 -7.37
N GLY A 63 -9.70 10.45 -8.27
CA GLY A 63 -9.56 10.92 -9.65
C GLY A 63 -8.61 10.10 -10.50
N PHE A 64 -8.49 8.80 -10.24
CA PHE A 64 -7.68 7.90 -11.06
C PHE A 64 -8.47 7.40 -12.27
N ASP A 65 -7.82 7.32 -13.42
CA ASP A 65 -8.41 6.79 -14.65
C ASP A 65 -8.46 5.27 -14.67
N VAL A 66 -7.65 4.63 -13.83
CA VAL A 66 -7.54 3.17 -13.73
C VAL A 66 -8.11 2.71 -12.40
N LYS A 67 -8.81 1.59 -12.42
CA LYS A 67 -9.39 0.99 -11.21
C LYS A 67 -8.30 0.76 -10.17
N THR A 68 -8.45 1.39 -9.01
CA THR A 68 -7.43 1.40 -7.96
C THR A 68 -8.08 1.06 -6.63
N TYR A 69 -7.40 0.25 -5.83
CA TYR A 69 -7.87 -0.17 -4.52
C TYR A 69 -7.01 0.46 -3.43
N ARG A 70 -7.59 0.57 -2.24
CA ARG A 70 -6.91 1.15 -1.09
C ARG A 70 -6.96 0.20 0.10
N ILE A 71 -5.78 -0.08 0.68
CA ILE A 71 -5.66 -0.80 1.94
C ILE A 71 -5.36 0.21 3.03
N VAL A 72 -6.16 0.24 4.09
CA VAL A 72 -5.89 1.09 5.25
C VAL A 72 -5.03 0.31 6.24
N ILE A 73 -3.90 0.90 6.63
CA ILE A 73 -2.95 0.30 7.57
C ILE A 73 -3.00 1.13 8.87
N GLY A 74 -3.49 0.53 9.93
CA GLY A 74 -3.70 1.24 11.18
C GLY A 74 -4.72 2.36 11.01
N LYS A 75 -4.46 3.52 11.62
CA LYS A 75 -5.39 4.65 11.55
C LYS A 75 -4.91 5.78 10.63
N SER A 76 -3.64 5.77 10.25
CA SER A 76 -3.01 6.93 9.64
C SER A 76 -2.45 6.70 8.24
N TYR A 77 -2.33 5.47 7.81
CA TYR A 77 -1.65 5.16 6.55
C TYR A 77 -2.52 4.29 5.65
N ALA A 78 -2.26 4.39 4.35
CA ALA A 78 -2.95 3.57 3.37
C ALA A 78 -2.01 3.27 2.20
N ILE A 79 -2.34 2.23 1.45
CA ILE A 79 -1.56 1.79 0.28
C ILE A 79 -2.51 1.64 -0.89
N PHE A 80 -2.12 2.14 -2.06
CA PHE A 80 -2.85 1.89 -3.30
C PHE A 80 -2.34 0.62 -3.97
N TYR A 81 -3.24 -0.12 -4.59
CA TYR A 81 -2.84 -1.20 -5.48
C TYR A 81 -3.82 -1.32 -6.65
N ARG A 82 -3.36 -1.93 -7.73
CA ARG A 82 -4.17 -2.21 -8.92
C ARG A 82 -4.05 -3.68 -9.27
N ILE A 83 -5.12 -4.23 -9.86
CA ILE A 83 -5.16 -5.63 -10.26
C ILE A 83 -4.85 -5.73 -11.75
N ASP A 84 -3.82 -6.47 -12.09
CA ASP A 84 -3.49 -6.81 -13.47
C ASP A 84 -3.88 -8.26 -13.71
N GLU A 85 -5.12 -8.46 -14.10
CA GLU A 85 -5.68 -9.81 -14.28
C GLU A 85 -4.98 -10.57 -15.41
N LYS A 86 -4.59 -9.87 -16.46
CA LYS A 86 -3.94 -10.47 -17.62
C LYS A 86 -2.63 -11.16 -17.22
N ASN A 87 -1.86 -10.57 -16.36
CA ASN A 87 -0.56 -11.09 -15.93
C ASN A 87 -0.61 -11.73 -14.54
N ASN A 88 -1.78 -11.81 -13.94
CA ASN A 88 -1.99 -12.37 -12.60
C ASN A 88 -1.14 -11.64 -11.55
N ASN A 89 -1.08 -10.32 -11.62
CA ASN A 89 -0.29 -9.48 -10.72
C ASN A 89 -1.14 -8.50 -9.94
N ILE A 90 -0.69 -8.21 -8.72
CA ILE A 90 -1.14 -7.06 -7.94
C ILE A 90 -0.01 -6.03 -8.00
N LEU A 91 -0.27 -4.89 -8.63
CA LEU A 91 0.70 -3.80 -8.69
C LEU A 91 0.51 -2.93 -7.47
N VAL A 92 1.52 -2.92 -6.58
CA VAL A 92 1.48 -2.16 -5.34
C VAL A 92 2.06 -0.78 -5.58
N GLY A 93 1.23 0.24 -5.34
CA GLY A 93 1.62 1.62 -5.54
C GLY A 93 2.03 2.32 -4.25
N LYS A 94 1.80 3.61 -4.18
CA LYS A 94 2.30 4.44 -3.10
C LYS A 94 1.67 4.13 -1.75
N ILE A 95 2.48 4.14 -0.69
CA ILE A 95 2.00 4.20 0.69
C ILE A 95 1.99 5.67 1.12
N PHE A 96 0.91 6.10 1.79
CA PHE A 96 0.69 7.50 2.06
C PHE A 96 -0.08 7.69 3.37
N ARG A 97 -0.08 8.91 3.87
CA ARG A 97 -0.92 9.28 5.02
C ARG A 97 -2.36 9.43 4.56
N SER A 98 -3.29 8.78 5.26
CA SER A 98 -4.70 8.73 4.86
C SER A 98 -5.39 10.09 4.77
N LYS A 99 -4.83 11.12 5.42
CA LYS A 99 -5.38 12.48 5.40
C LYS A 99 -4.76 13.38 4.33
N GLN A 100 -3.87 12.86 3.52
CA GLN A 100 -3.21 13.60 2.46
C GLN A 100 -4.22 13.95 1.35
N MET A 101 -4.21 15.21 0.88
CA MET A 101 -5.24 15.72 -0.04
C MET A 101 -5.00 15.40 -1.51
N LYS A 102 -3.75 15.42 -1.96
CA LYS A 102 -3.40 15.10 -3.34
C LYS A 102 -2.56 13.84 -3.36
N LEU A 103 -3.06 12.83 -4.04
CA LEU A 103 -2.42 11.53 -4.07
C LEU A 103 -2.20 11.04 -5.49
N GLU A 104 -1.08 10.36 -5.68
CA GLU A 104 -0.70 9.68 -6.90
C GLU A 104 -0.53 8.20 -6.60
N PHE A 105 -0.72 7.39 -7.62
CA PHE A 105 -0.45 5.96 -7.49
C PHE A 105 1.06 5.71 -7.48
#